data_c8d45338b2ebf5ddca4d8279a3d5c132
#
_entry.id   c8d45338b2ebf5ddca4d8279a3d5c132
#
_cell.length_a   1.000
_cell.length_b   1.000
_cell.length_c   1.000
_cell.angle_alpha   90.00
_cell.angle_beta   90.00
_cell.angle_gamma   90.00
#
_symmetry.space_group_name_H-M   'P 1'
#
loop_
_entity.id
_entity.type
_entity.pdbx_description
1 polymer ?
#
loop_
_entity_poly.entity_id
_entity_poly.type
_entity_poly.pdbx_seq_one_letter_code
_entity_poly.pdbx_strand_id
1 'polypeptide(L)'
;MKDLLEHILNPTQTEVVWALASGFILMGFMLASAIFFVWLERKVSGRIQDRLGPTRVGGKFGWLQTIADGVKLLCKEDSIPGDADHFLFRLAPYIAVCGSFVAFLALPFGNHFVAKELNIAVFFMLAVMSSEIFGVILAGYGSGSKWSLFGGLREAAQVVSYEVPRAICVLVPVIVAGTLNLNTIVLQQTGFFWNWYIFHDPFTFGAFWVFFICATSSCKRAPFDLAEAESELVAGFHTEYSGFRWLLFFMAEYGSMFAVSAIAASMFLGGWNTGLLPFELSDQFQKWMGPAGFVVGNLINVVIFILKGWLGVFVMMWVRWTLPRLRIDQVMMTYLKYFLPISCVLLVGVCVWQVVATSLSFTSTVSSPILWWDGMVTISPTTIWKYPVAIFTVVWLLRKGAKLWKTRSMAPPGVTGWALKPPAMRG
;
A
#
# COMPACT_ATOMS: atom_id res chain seq x y z
N MET A 1 -23.81 -6.46 -13.30
CA MET A 1 -24.57 -6.68 -12.04
C MET A 1 -25.46 -5.48 -11.72
N LYS A 2 -24.95 -4.23 -11.88
CA LYS A 2 -25.77 -3.02 -11.71
C LYS A 2 -26.93 -3.00 -12.70
N ASP A 3 -26.67 -3.27 -13.96
CA ASP A 3 -27.69 -3.31 -15.04
C ASP A 3 -28.79 -4.35 -14.79
N LEU A 4 -28.44 -5.46 -14.14
CA LEU A 4 -29.39 -6.53 -13.77
C LEU A 4 -30.32 -6.09 -12.62
N LEU A 5 -29.82 -5.26 -11.72
CA LEU A 5 -30.60 -4.67 -10.63
C LEU A 5 -31.50 -3.53 -11.11
N GLU A 6 -31.08 -2.78 -12.14
CA GLU A 6 -31.88 -1.71 -12.76
C GLU A 6 -33.16 -2.22 -13.44
N HIS A 7 -33.20 -3.49 -13.81
CA HIS A 7 -34.43 -4.14 -14.31
C HIS A 7 -35.46 -4.51 -13.24
N ILE A 8 -35.05 -4.54 -11.96
CA ILE A 8 -35.88 -5.03 -10.85
C ILE A 8 -36.26 -3.91 -9.88
N LEU A 9 -35.39 -2.91 -9.73
CA LEU A 9 -35.48 -1.86 -8.71
C LEU A 9 -35.51 -0.48 -9.37
N ASN A 10 -36.09 0.49 -8.67
CA ASN A 10 -35.99 1.91 -9.07
C ASN A 10 -34.53 2.39 -9.06
N PRO A 11 -34.12 3.33 -9.92
CA PRO A 11 -32.72 3.75 -10.05
C PRO A 11 -32.09 4.18 -8.70
N THR A 12 -32.85 4.84 -7.83
CA THR A 12 -32.38 5.22 -6.49
C THR A 12 -32.15 4.02 -5.57
N GLN A 13 -33.04 3.02 -5.64
CA GLN A 13 -32.91 1.78 -4.85
C GLN A 13 -31.73 0.95 -5.34
N THR A 14 -31.51 0.89 -6.65
CA THR A 14 -30.37 0.19 -7.26
C THR A 14 -29.04 0.79 -6.80
N GLU A 15 -28.93 2.12 -6.77
CA GLU A 15 -27.70 2.78 -6.27
C GLU A 15 -27.44 2.51 -4.80
N VAL A 16 -28.47 2.53 -3.96
CA VAL A 16 -28.32 2.22 -2.51
C VAL A 16 -27.90 0.76 -2.30
N VAL A 17 -28.56 -0.19 -2.99
CA VAL A 17 -28.22 -1.61 -2.88
C VAL A 17 -26.78 -1.86 -3.38
N TRP A 18 -26.40 -1.24 -4.50
CA TRP A 18 -25.04 -1.34 -5.02
C TRP A 18 -23.99 -0.76 -4.06
N ALA A 19 -24.26 0.41 -3.46
CA ALA A 19 -23.37 1.02 -2.48
C ALA A 19 -23.20 0.15 -1.23
N LEU A 20 -24.29 -0.43 -0.71
CA LEU A 20 -24.23 -1.35 0.42
C LEU A 20 -23.47 -2.63 0.09
N ALA A 21 -23.73 -3.23 -1.07
CA ALA A 21 -23.08 -4.46 -1.53
C ALA A 21 -21.57 -4.24 -1.73
N SER A 22 -21.18 -3.17 -2.41
CA SER A 22 -19.77 -2.83 -2.62
C SER A 22 -19.07 -2.49 -1.30
N GLY A 23 -19.71 -1.78 -0.40
CA GLY A 23 -19.19 -1.50 0.93
C GLY A 23 -18.97 -2.77 1.75
N PHE A 24 -19.91 -3.71 1.71
CA PHE A 24 -19.79 -5.00 2.40
C PHE A 24 -18.65 -5.85 1.84
N ILE A 25 -18.51 -5.92 0.50
CA ILE A 25 -17.42 -6.64 -0.16
C ILE A 25 -16.06 -6.04 0.21
N LEU A 26 -15.92 -4.71 0.19
CA LEU A 26 -14.68 -4.02 0.55
C LEU A 26 -14.33 -4.20 2.03
N MET A 27 -15.31 -4.16 2.93
CA MET A 27 -15.10 -4.44 4.34
C MET A 27 -14.63 -5.89 4.55
N GLY A 28 -15.25 -6.85 3.89
CA GLY A 28 -14.84 -8.26 3.90
C GLY A 28 -13.42 -8.44 3.36
N PHE A 29 -13.06 -7.74 2.29
CA PHE A 29 -11.70 -7.73 1.76
C PHE A 29 -10.68 -7.15 2.74
N MET A 30 -10.98 -6.02 3.36
CA MET A 30 -10.12 -5.39 4.37
C MET A 30 -9.88 -6.33 5.56
N LEU A 31 -10.94 -6.97 6.08
CA LEU A 31 -10.85 -7.97 7.15
C LEU A 31 -9.99 -9.17 6.75
N ALA A 32 -10.26 -9.75 5.58
CA ALA A 32 -9.54 -10.92 5.09
C ALA A 32 -8.05 -10.60 4.87
N SER A 33 -7.74 -9.45 4.28
CA SER A 33 -6.36 -9.00 4.09
C SER A 33 -5.65 -8.75 5.42
N ALA A 34 -6.30 -8.13 6.41
CA ALA A 34 -5.73 -7.92 7.74
C ALA A 34 -5.41 -9.26 8.44
N ILE A 35 -6.32 -10.25 8.39
CA ILE A 35 -6.08 -11.61 8.93
C ILE A 35 -4.85 -12.24 8.27
N PHE A 36 -4.74 -12.14 6.95
CA PHE A 36 -3.62 -12.68 6.20
C PHE A 36 -2.31 -11.97 6.54
N PHE A 37 -2.30 -10.64 6.62
CA PHE A 37 -1.09 -9.86 6.91
C PHE A 37 -0.57 -10.10 8.33
N VAL A 38 -1.43 -10.19 9.32
CA VAL A 38 -1.03 -10.50 10.71
C VAL A 38 -0.37 -11.87 10.77
N TRP A 39 -0.93 -12.86 10.09
CA TRP A 39 -0.31 -14.18 9.98
C TRP A 39 1.04 -14.13 9.27
N LEU A 40 1.11 -13.43 8.14
CA LEU A 40 2.33 -13.28 7.34
C LEU A 40 3.43 -12.58 8.14
N GLU A 41 3.10 -11.49 8.82
CA GLU A 41 4.05 -10.75 9.66
C GLU A 41 4.66 -11.62 10.74
N ARG A 42 3.85 -12.43 11.44
CA ARG A 42 4.35 -13.37 12.44
C ARG A 42 5.25 -14.47 11.85
N LYS A 43 5.01 -14.87 10.60
CA LYS A 43 5.88 -15.81 9.88
C LYS A 43 7.19 -15.17 9.45
N VAL A 44 7.13 -13.96 8.91
CA VAL A 44 8.31 -13.19 8.49
C VAL A 44 9.19 -12.85 9.68
N SER A 45 8.58 -12.32 10.75
CA SER A 45 9.31 -11.99 12.00
C SER A 45 9.98 -13.20 12.61
N GLY A 46 9.27 -14.34 12.66
CA GLY A 46 9.85 -15.59 13.12
C GLY A 46 11.08 -16.01 12.33
N ARG A 47 11.03 -15.89 10.99
CA ARG A 47 12.17 -16.21 10.12
C ARG A 47 13.36 -15.27 10.30
N ILE A 48 13.10 -13.97 10.47
CA ILE A 48 14.17 -12.97 10.69
C ILE A 48 14.82 -13.17 12.07
N GLN A 49 14.03 -13.56 13.07
CA GLN A 49 14.50 -13.79 14.44
C GLN A 49 15.00 -15.23 14.68
N ASP A 50 15.16 -16.03 13.64
CA ASP A 50 15.58 -17.43 13.66
C ASP A 50 14.73 -18.33 14.60
N ARG A 51 13.40 -18.08 14.60
CA ARG A 51 12.40 -18.86 15.35
C ARG A 51 11.26 -19.32 14.46
N LEU A 52 10.55 -20.35 14.90
CA LEU A 52 9.34 -20.81 14.23
C LEU A 52 8.18 -19.84 14.57
N GLY A 53 7.54 -19.30 13.51
CA GLY A 53 6.28 -18.58 13.67
C GLY A 53 5.16 -19.51 14.15
N PRO A 54 3.89 -19.05 14.15
CA PRO A 54 2.76 -19.86 14.63
C PRO A 54 2.66 -21.19 13.89
N THR A 55 2.62 -22.31 14.63
CA THR A 55 2.63 -23.68 14.07
C THR A 55 1.65 -24.62 14.75
N ARG A 56 0.95 -24.19 15.82
CA ARG A 56 0.13 -25.10 16.63
C ARG A 56 -1.36 -25.08 16.25
N VAL A 57 -1.91 -23.91 15.91
CA VAL A 57 -3.33 -23.73 15.62
C VAL A 57 -3.54 -23.68 14.10
N GLY A 58 -4.31 -24.61 13.54
CA GLY A 58 -4.52 -24.70 12.09
C GLY A 58 -3.42 -25.44 11.32
N GLY A 59 -2.79 -26.45 11.92
CA GLY A 59 -1.78 -27.30 11.30
C GLY A 59 -0.37 -26.67 11.26
N LYS A 60 0.53 -27.26 10.46
CA LYS A 60 1.95 -26.85 10.35
C LYS A 60 2.18 -25.37 10.00
N PHE A 61 1.23 -24.74 9.34
CA PHE A 61 1.34 -23.34 8.92
C PHE A 61 0.73 -22.35 9.90
N GLY A 62 -0.08 -22.80 10.87
CA GLY A 62 -0.68 -21.93 11.88
C GLY A 62 -1.69 -20.92 11.32
N TRP A 63 -2.47 -21.28 10.26
CA TRP A 63 -3.38 -20.39 9.58
C TRP A 63 -4.52 -19.83 10.45
N LEU A 64 -4.98 -20.62 11.41
CA LEU A 64 -6.10 -20.24 12.28
C LEU A 64 -5.66 -19.38 13.49
N GLN A 65 -4.37 -19.12 13.66
CA GLN A 65 -3.87 -18.36 14.81
C GLN A 65 -4.47 -16.95 14.86
N THR A 66 -4.52 -16.25 13.74
CA THR A 66 -5.05 -14.88 13.69
C THR A 66 -6.56 -14.85 13.96
N ILE A 67 -7.29 -15.87 13.49
CA ILE A 67 -8.73 -16.00 13.76
C ILE A 67 -8.95 -16.27 15.26
N ALA A 68 -8.14 -17.14 15.85
CA ALA A 68 -8.20 -17.42 17.30
C ALA A 68 -7.92 -16.15 18.13
N ASP A 69 -6.96 -15.33 17.71
CA ASP A 69 -6.66 -14.06 18.37
C ASP A 69 -7.83 -13.05 18.21
N GLY A 70 -8.47 -13.01 17.04
CA GLY A 70 -9.67 -12.20 16.81
C GLY A 70 -10.84 -12.62 17.73
N VAL A 71 -11.12 -13.92 17.80
CA VAL A 71 -12.18 -14.44 18.69
C VAL A 71 -11.85 -14.14 20.17
N LYS A 72 -10.59 -14.32 20.57
CA LYS A 72 -10.15 -13.95 21.92
C LYS A 72 -10.43 -12.48 22.25
N LEU A 73 -10.11 -11.56 21.32
CA LEU A 73 -10.33 -10.12 21.52
C LEU A 73 -11.82 -9.75 21.54
N LEU A 74 -12.65 -10.44 20.76
CA LEU A 74 -14.11 -10.27 20.80
C LEU A 74 -14.73 -10.72 22.12
N CYS A 75 -14.21 -11.81 22.72
CA CYS A 75 -14.68 -12.33 24.00
C CYS A 75 -14.06 -11.64 25.23
N LYS A 76 -13.02 -10.82 25.02
CA LYS A 76 -12.33 -10.13 26.10
C LYS A 76 -13.17 -8.99 26.64
N GLU A 77 -13.17 -8.80 27.96
CA GLU A 77 -13.83 -7.70 28.64
C GLU A 77 -13.30 -6.34 28.15
N ASP A 78 -14.22 -5.44 27.89
CA ASP A 78 -13.95 -4.08 27.45
C ASP A 78 -13.96 -3.13 28.65
N SER A 79 -12.80 -2.87 29.24
CA SER A 79 -12.62 -2.00 30.38
C SER A 79 -12.41 -0.56 29.93
N ILE A 80 -13.07 0.39 30.61
CA ILE A 80 -12.88 1.83 30.42
C ILE A 80 -12.30 2.39 31.72
N PRO A 81 -11.17 3.11 31.69
CA PRO A 81 -10.62 3.76 32.87
C PRO A 81 -11.58 4.79 33.48
N GLY A 82 -11.56 4.95 34.80
CA GLY A 82 -12.45 5.88 35.50
C GLY A 82 -12.22 7.34 35.15
N ASP A 83 -10.98 7.71 34.83
CA ASP A 83 -10.56 9.08 34.48
C ASP A 83 -10.69 9.38 32.98
N ALA A 84 -11.17 8.42 32.17
CA ALA A 84 -11.33 8.56 30.74
C ALA A 84 -12.61 9.33 30.36
N ASP A 85 -12.55 10.14 29.31
CA ASP A 85 -13.73 10.70 28.68
C ASP A 85 -14.45 9.57 27.91
N HIS A 86 -15.56 9.09 28.47
CA HIS A 86 -16.32 7.96 27.93
C HIS A 86 -16.78 8.14 26.48
N PHE A 87 -17.12 9.37 26.07
CA PHE A 87 -17.58 9.64 24.72
C PHE A 87 -16.43 9.59 23.71
N LEU A 88 -15.36 10.31 23.97
CA LEU A 88 -14.17 10.34 23.10
C LEU A 88 -13.49 8.98 23.04
N PHE A 89 -13.38 8.31 24.18
CA PHE A 89 -12.78 6.98 24.27
C PHE A 89 -13.51 5.93 23.42
N ARG A 90 -14.86 6.01 23.37
CA ARG A 90 -15.66 5.13 22.53
C ARG A 90 -15.61 5.49 21.05
N LEU A 91 -15.59 6.78 20.72
CA LEU A 91 -15.67 7.28 19.34
C LEU A 91 -14.37 7.11 18.56
N ALA A 92 -13.21 7.28 19.22
CA ALA A 92 -11.90 7.32 18.61
C ALA A 92 -11.57 6.09 17.71
N PRO A 93 -11.77 4.81 18.14
CA PRO A 93 -11.47 3.66 17.29
C PRO A 93 -12.35 3.58 16.04
N TYR A 94 -13.60 4.03 16.12
CA TYR A 94 -14.48 4.06 14.95
C TYR A 94 -14.03 5.09 13.91
N ILE A 95 -13.58 6.27 14.34
CA ILE A 95 -13.04 7.29 13.43
C ILE A 95 -11.80 6.73 12.72
N ALA A 96 -10.91 6.06 13.43
CA ALA A 96 -9.71 5.47 12.85
C ALA A 96 -10.04 4.42 11.78
N VAL A 97 -10.96 3.48 12.07
CA VAL A 97 -11.39 2.46 11.09
C VAL A 97 -12.12 3.08 9.92
N CYS A 98 -13.01 4.05 10.16
CA CYS A 98 -13.72 4.73 9.07
C CYS A 98 -12.75 5.45 8.13
N GLY A 99 -11.72 6.12 8.67
CA GLY A 99 -10.69 6.77 7.87
C GLY A 99 -9.95 5.80 6.95
N SER A 100 -9.47 4.69 7.48
CA SER A 100 -8.80 3.68 6.66
C SER A 100 -9.75 2.99 5.67
N PHE A 101 -10.98 2.66 6.07
CA PHE A 101 -11.95 1.95 5.23
C PHE A 101 -12.47 2.79 4.05
N VAL A 102 -12.82 4.05 4.27
CA VAL A 102 -13.37 4.93 3.23
C VAL A 102 -12.37 5.15 2.08
N ALA A 103 -11.07 5.06 2.35
CA ALA A 103 -10.05 5.11 1.31
C ALA A 103 -10.21 3.99 0.25
N PHE A 104 -10.69 2.80 0.65
CA PHE A 104 -10.91 1.68 -0.28
C PHE A 104 -11.98 1.95 -1.34
N LEU A 105 -12.92 2.87 -1.08
CA LEU A 105 -13.98 3.20 -2.03
C LEU A 105 -13.46 3.81 -3.34
N ALA A 106 -12.34 4.52 -3.30
CA ALA A 106 -11.73 5.17 -4.45
C ALA A 106 -10.65 4.34 -5.12
N LEU A 107 -10.27 3.18 -4.55
CA LEU A 107 -9.23 2.30 -5.12
C LEU A 107 -9.74 1.57 -6.37
N PRO A 108 -9.05 1.70 -7.50
CA PRO A 108 -9.37 0.98 -8.71
C PRO A 108 -8.74 -0.43 -8.67
N PHE A 109 -9.55 -1.45 -8.40
CA PHE A 109 -9.11 -2.84 -8.39
C PHE A 109 -8.97 -3.45 -9.79
N GLY A 110 -9.64 -2.88 -10.80
CA GLY A 110 -9.60 -3.33 -12.18
C GLY A 110 -10.23 -2.29 -13.10
N ASN A 111 -10.24 -2.57 -14.41
CA ASN A 111 -10.86 -1.69 -15.39
C ASN A 111 -12.37 -1.60 -15.13
N HIS A 112 -12.85 -0.40 -14.78
CA HIS A 112 -14.21 -0.15 -14.28
C HIS A 112 -14.62 -0.95 -13.02
N PHE A 113 -13.67 -1.62 -12.35
CA PHE A 113 -13.92 -2.34 -11.11
C PHE A 113 -13.54 -1.44 -9.92
N VAL A 114 -14.33 -0.39 -9.74
CA VAL A 114 -14.20 0.63 -8.69
C VAL A 114 -15.54 0.73 -7.97
N ALA A 115 -15.55 0.87 -6.65
CA ALA A 115 -16.79 1.04 -5.90
C ALA A 115 -17.50 2.36 -6.28
N LYS A 116 -16.73 3.44 -6.38
CA LYS A 116 -17.18 4.75 -6.87
C LYS A 116 -16.07 5.41 -7.69
N GLU A 117 -16.36 5.70 -8.94
CA GLU A 117 -15.46 6.53 -9.76
C GLU A 117 -15.51 7.98 -9.30
N LEU A 118 -14.36 8.50 -8.92
CA LEU A 118 -14.18 9.88 -8.47
C LEU A 118 -13.19 10.59 -9.39
N ASN A 119 -13.57 11.74 -9.94
CA ASN A 119 -12.66 12.55 -10.76
C ASN A 119 -11.46 13.09 -9.97
N ILE A 120 -11.64 13.24 -8.64
CA ILE A 120 -10.63 13.73 -7.69
C ILE A 120 -10.19 12.61 -6.72
N ALA A 121 -10.12 11.36 -7.20
CA ALA A 121 -9.85 10.17 -6.37
C ALA A 121 -8.56 10.29 -5.56
N VAL A 122 -7.48 10.80 -6.16
CA VAL A 122 -6.18 10.98 -5.49
C VAL A 122 -6.30 11.91 -4.29
N PHE A 123 -6.93 13.07 -4.48
CA PHE A 123 -7.11 14.04 -3.40
C PHE A 123 -8.03 13.51 -2.31
N PHE A 124 -9.12 12.85 -2.70
CA PHE A 124 -10.05 12.21 -1.78
C PHE A 124 -9.34 11.19 -0.87
N MET A 125 -8.50 10.32 -1.43
CA MET A 125 -7.79 9.31 -0.67
C MET A 125 -6.81 9.92 0.34
N LEU A 126 -6.05 10.94 -0.05
CA LEU A 126 -5.14 11.65 0.86
C LEU A 126 -5.91 12.27 2.03
N ALA A 127 -7.02 12.96 1.76
CA ALA A 127 -7.83 13.62 2.78
C ALA A 127 -8.48 12.63 3.76
N VAL A 128 -8.99 11.52 3.24
CA VAL A 128 -9.65 10.51 4.08
C VAL A 128 -8.62 9.75 4.94
N MET A 129 -7.47 9.42 4.41
CA MET A 129 -6.41 8.78 5.20
C MET A 129 -5.88 9.67 6.31
N SER A 130 -5.86 11.00 6.12
CA SER A 130 -5.52 11.94 7.19
C SER A 130 -6.56 11.93 8.32
N SER A 131 -7.82 11.58 8.05
CA SER A 131 -8.86 11.48 9.08
C SER A 131 -8.64 10.34 10.09
N GLU A 132 -7.94 9.26 9.72
CA GLU A 132 -7.57 8.17 10.64
C GLU A 132 -6.77 8.70 11.84
N ILE A 133 -5.93 9.69 11.59
CA ILE A 133 -5.02 10.26 12.59
C ILE A 133 -5.79 11.00 13.69
N PHE A 134 -6.90 11.66 13.33
CA PHE A 134 -7.77 12.26 14.35
C PHE A 134 -8.29 11.21 15.33
N GLY A 135 -8.59 9.99 14.85
CA GLY A 135 -8.98 8.88 15.73
C GLY A 135 -7.88 8.54 16.75
N VAL A 136 -6.62 8.53 16.34
CA VAL A 136 -5.47 8.25 17.23
C VAL A 136 -5.25 9.37 18.24
N ILE A 137 -5.31 10.64 17.81
CA ILE A 137 -5.16 11.79 18.70
C ILE A 137 -6.27 11.82 19.74
N LEU A 138 -7.52 11.59 19.31
CA LEU A 138 -8.67 11.52 20.21
C LEU A 138 -8.57 10.35 21.19
N ALA A 139 -8.02 9.22 20.75
CA ALA A 139 -7.76 8.08 21.62
C ALA A 139 -6.75 8.43 22.72
N GLY A 140 -5.65 9.10 22.34
CA GLY A 140 -4.65 9.56 23.29
C GLY A 140 -5.21 10.52 24.32
N TYR A 141 -6.01 11.49 23.88
CA TYR A 141 -6.63 12.50 24.75
C TYR A 141 -7.74 11.89 25.62
N GLY A 142 -8.64 11.11 25.03
CA GLY A 142 -9.81 10.55 25.71
C GLY A 142 -9.49 9.48 26.76
N SER A 143 -8.29 8.90 26.73
CA SER A 143 -7.86 7.85 27.68
C SER A 143 -7.62 8.34 29.12
N GLY A 144 -7.45 9.65 29.35
CA GLY A 144 -7.13 10.21 30.68
C GLY A 144 -5.75 9.82 31.22
N SER A 145 -4.95 9.07 30.46
CA SER A 145 -3.61 8.60 30.85
C SER A 145 -2.53 9.52 30.29
N LYS A 146 -1.52 9.85 31.12
CA LYS A 146 -0.36 10.67 30.70
C LYS A 146 0.41 10.01 29.54
N TRP A 147 0.61 8.72 29.61
CA TRP A 147 1.34 7.96 28.58
C TRP A 147 0.62 7.93 27.25
N SER A 148 -0.70 7.74 27.29
CA SER A 148 -1.55 7.76 26.12
C SER A 148 -1.60 9.14 25.46
N LEU A 149 -1.69 10.20 26.26
CA LEU A 149 -1.64 11.57 25.77
C LEU A 149 -0.32 11.89 25.07
N PHE A 150 0.82 11.48 25.63
CA PHE A 150 2.13 11.64 24.98
C PHE A 150 2.21 10.87 23.66
N GLY A 151 1.65 9.68 23.58
CA GLY A 151 1.55 8.91 22.33
C GLY A 151 0.78 9.67 21.26
N GLY A 152 -0.40 10.21 21.60
CA GLY A 152 -1.23 11.02 20.68
C GLY A 152 -0.54 12.31 20.23
N LEU A 153 0.17 13.02 21.13
CA LEU A 153 0.93 14.23 20.78
C LEU A 153 2.12 13.93 19.85
N ARG A 154 2.82 12.80 20.06
CA ARG A 154 3.91 12.36 19.17
C ARG A 154 3.37 12.04 17.78
N GLU A 155 2.21 11.39 17.68
CA GLU A 155 1.57 11.13 16.40
C GLU A 155 1.21 12.43 15.69
N ALA A 156 0.59 13.40 16.39
CA ALA A 156 0.25 14.70 15.82
C ALA A 156 1.48 15.42 15.24
N ALA A 157 2.60 15.42 15.96
CA ALA A 157 3.85 16.03 15.51
C ALA A 157 4.42 15.30 14.28
N GLN A 158 4.36 13.97 14.27
CA GLN A 158 4.84 13.15 13.15
C GLN A 158 4.03 13.42 11.88
N VAL A 159 2.71 13.51 11.99
CA VAL A 159 1.79 13.75 10.86
C VAL A 159 2.10 15.06 10.16
N VAL A 160 2.19 16.15 10.89
CA VAL A 160 2.52 17.46 10.32
C VAL A 160 3.82 17.42 9.54
N SER A 161 4.75 16.56 9.95
CA SER A 161 6.08 16.47 9.32
C SER A 161 6.06 15.68 8.01
N TYR A 162 5.39 14.50 7.92
CA TYR A 162 5.46 13.65 6.73
C TYR A 162 4.34 13.91 5.72
N GLU A 163 3.22 14.52 6.14
CA GLU A 163 2.07 14.68 5.26
C GLU A 163 2.35 15.62 4.09
N VAL A 164 3.06 16.72 4.35
CA VAL A 164 3.44 17.70 3.33
C VAL A 164 4.36 17.09 2.26
N PRO A 165 5.52 16.46 2.59
CA PRO A 165 6.35 15.79 1.59
C PRO A 165 5.60 14.67 0.84
N ARG A 166 4.74 13.90 1.53
CA ARG A 166 3.93 12.85 0.92
C ARG A 166 2.99 13.42 -0.14
N ALA A 167 2.25 14.48 0.19
CA ALA A 167 1.33 15.12 -0.74
C ALA A 167 2.06 15.69 -1.97
N ILE A 168 3.21 16.34 -1.79
CA ILE A 168 4.02 16.85 -2.91
C ILE A 168 4.49 15.71 -3.82
N CYS A 169 4.95 14.58 -3.25
CA CYS A 169 5.39 13.43 -4.05
C CYS A 169 4.24 12.77 -4.82
N VAL A 170 3.01 12.82 -4.31
CA VAL A 170 1.81 12.35 -5.02
C VAL A 170 1.46 13.27 -6.20
N LEU A 171 1.70 14.57 -6.09
CA LEU A 171 1.46 15.51 -7.19
C LEU A 171 2.40 15.27 -8.39
N VAL A 172 3.59 14.70 -8.19
CA VAL A 172 4.55 14.44 -9.26
C VAL A 172 3.94 13.55 -10.37
N PRO A 173 3.43 12.32 -10.10
CA PRO A 173 2.77 11.52 -11.12
C PRO A 173 1.44 12.12 -11.62
N VAL A 174 0.74 12.91 -10.80
CA VAL A 174 -0.48 13.62 -11.22
C VAL A 174 -0.18 14.65 -12.32
N ILE A 175 0.94 15.38 -12.22
CA ILE A 175 1.37 16.33 -13.25
C ILE A 175 1.68 15.59 -14.56
N VAL A 176 2.33 14.42 -14.49
CA VAL A 176 2.61 13.59 -15.67
C VAL A 176 1.32 13.08 -16.30
N ALA A 177 0.35 12.66 -15.48
CA ALA A 177 -0.93 12.12 -15.94
C ALA A 177 -1.91 13.20 -16.45
N GLY A 178 -1.81 14.44 -15.94
CA GLY A 178 -2.76 15.52 -16.21
C GLY A 178 -4.16 15.28 -15.64
N THR A 179 -4.35 14.34 -14.71
CA THR A 179 -5.64 13.97 -14.13
C THR A 179 -5.50 13.53 -12.68
N LEU A 180 -6.57 13.72 -11.89
CA LEU A 180 -6.68 13.22 -10.50
C LEU A 180 -7.47 11.91 -10.41
N ASN A 181 -8.00 11.41 -11.51
CA ASN A 181 -8.76 10.15 -11.55
C ASN A 181 -7.79 8.97 -11.60
N LEU A 182 -7.79 8.14 -10.55
CA LEU A 182 -6.90 6.98 -10.43
C LEU A 182 -7.10 5.95 -11.54
N ASN A 183 -8.33 5.75 -12.00
CA ASN A 183 -8.62 4.81 -13.09
C ASN A 183 -7.91 5.25 -14.38
N THR A 184 -8.05 6.53 -14.75
CA THR A 184 -7.37 7.10 -15.92
C THR A 184 -5.85 7.05 -15.79
N ILE A 185 -5.31 7.33 -14.60
CA ILE A 185 -3.86 7.24 -14.33
C ILE A 185 -3.35 5.81 -14.59
N VAL A 186 -4.07 4.79 -14.16
CA VAL A 186 -3.67 3.39 -14.37
C VAL A 186 -3.80 3.01 -15.85
N LEU A 187 -4.84 3.45 -16.56
CA LEU A 187 -5.01 3.19 -17.99
C LEU A 187 -3.90 3.81 -18.84
N GLN A 188 -3.38 4.98 -18.46
CA GLN A 188 -2.23 5.60 -19.15
C GLN A 188 -0.92 4.81 -18.99
N GLN A 189 -0.83 3.96 -17.97
CA GLN A 189 0.33 3.10 -17.70
C GLN A 189 0.21 1.71 -18.32
N THR A 190 -0.68 1.50 -19.29
CA THR A 190 -0.86 0.21 -19.97
C THR A 190 0.37 -0.17 -20.79
N GLY A 191 0.53 -1.47 -21.04
CA GLY A 191 1.63 -2.03 -21.81
C GLY A 191 2.73 -2.62 -20.96
N PHE A 192 3.97 -2.50 -21.42
CA PHE A 192 5.13 -3.08 -20.73
C PHE A 192 5.51 -2.30 -19.47
N PHE A 193 6.23 -2.94 -18.55
CA PHE A 193 6.61 -2.37 -17.25
C PHE A 193 7.42 -1.06 -17.35
N TRP A 194 8.14 -0.81 -18.43
CA TRP A 194 8.82 0.48 -18.65
C TRP A 194 7.89 1.64 -18.94
N ASN A 195 6.60 1.40 -19.22
CA ASN A 195 5.58 2.44 -19.35
C ASN A 195 5.02 2.90 -18.01
N TRP A 196 5.34 2.20 -16.92
CA TRP A 196 4.93 2.62 -15.59
C TRP A 196 5.58 3.95 -15.22
N TYR A 197 4.87 4.79 -14.49
CA TYR A 197 5.36 6.11 -14.16
C TYR A 197 6.63 6.12 -13.32
N ILE A 198 6.92 5.07 -12.57
CA ILE A 198 8.21 4.95 -11.86
C ILE A 198 9.41 5.04 -12.81
N PHE A 199 9.26 4.63 -14.07
CA PHE A 199 10.33 4.66 -15.08
C PHE A 199 10.17 5.81 -16.08
N HIS A 200 9.12 6.64 -15.97
CA HIS A 200 8.81 7.68 -16.94
C HIS A 200 9.90 8.73 -16.99
N ASP A 201 10.36 9.22 -15.86
CA ASP A 201 11.44 10.20 -15.73
C ASP A 201 12.17 10.05 -14.39
N PRO A 202 13.39 10.65 -14.23
CA PRO A 202 14.18 10.52 -13.02
C PRO A 202 13.49 11.12 -11.79
N PHE A 203 12.61 12.09 -11.97
CA PHE A 203 11.91 12.78 -10.88
C PHE A 203 10.78 11.92 -10.33
N THR A 204 10.03 11.23 -11.21
CA THR A 204 9.00 10.26 -10.77
C THR A 204 9.62 9.06 -10.05
N PHE A 205 10.81 8.60 -10.49
CA PHE A 205 11.55 7.56 -9.77
C PHE A 205 11.94 8.00 -8.37
N GLY A 206 12.47 9.23 -8.22
CA GLY A 206 12.78 9.80 -6.90
C GLY A 206 11.54 9.99 -6.02
N ALA A 207 10.45 10.48 -6.61
CA ALA A 207 9.18 10.71 -5.90
C ALA A 207 8.58 9.41 -5.35
N PHE A 208 8.70 8.28 -6.05
CA PHE A 208 8.27 6.98 -5.55
C PHE A 208 8.95 6.61 -4.23
N TRP A 209 10.27 6.76 -4.13
CA TRP A 209 11.01 6.40 -2.92
C TRP A 209 10.68 7.31 -1.74
N VAL A 210 10.61 8.63 -1.97
CA VAL A 210 10.23 9.57 -0.92
C VAL A 210 8.78 9.32 -0.48
N PHE A 211 7.87 9.11 -1.44
CA PHE A 211 6.48 8.75 -1.13
C PHE A 211 6.41 7.47 -0.29
N PHE A 212 7.12 6.41 -0.67
CA PHE A 212 7.05 5.13 0.03
C PHE A 212 7.58 5.21 1.47
N ILE A 213 8.63 6.00 1.72
CA ILE A 213 9.15 6.25 3.07
C ILE A 213 8.15 7.07 3.89
N CYS A 214 7.57 8.14 3.34
CA CYS A 214 6.51 8.91 4.02
C CYS A 214 5.27 8.05 4.29
N ALA A 215 4.94 7.15 3.37
CA ALA A 215 3.85 6.21 3.47
C ALA A 215 4.04 5.18 4.61
N THR A 216 5.26 4.68 4.81
CA THR A 216 5.54 3.80 5.97
C THR A 216 5.37 4.53 7.30
N SER A 217 5.68 5.83 7.35
CA SER A 217 5.44 6.66 8.52
C SER A 217 3.94 6.87 8.78
N SER A 218 3.15 7.06 7.73
CA SER A 218 1.69 7.17 7.82
C SER A 218 1.03 5.94 8.44
N CYS A 219 1.61 4.75 8.24
CA CYS A 219 1.13 3.50 8.79
C CYS A 219 1.63 3.22 10.21
N LYS A 220 2.28 4.16 10.88
CA LYS A 220 2.78 4.04 12.28
C LYS A 220 3.67 2.81 12.49
N ARG A 221 4.39 2.36 11.46
CA ARG A 221 5.24 1.16 11.50
C ARG A 221 6.71 1.52 11.70
N ALA A 222 7.42 0.70 12.44
CA ALA A 222 8.87 0.87 12.58
C ALA A 222 9.54 0.93 11.19
N PRO A 223 10.50 1.86 10.96
CA PRO A 223 11.26 2.62 11.96
C PRO A 223 10.59 3.88 12.53
N PHE A 224 9.35 4.22 12.10
CA PHE A 224 8.65 5.45 12.45
C PHE A 224 7.51 5.23 13.46
N ASP A 225 7.54 4.17 14.24
CA ASP A 225 6.58 3.81 15.27
C ASP A 225 6.84 4.62 16.55
N LEU A 226 6.48 5.90 16.53
CA LEU A 226 6.68 6.82 17.65
C LEU A 226 5.48 6.91 18.60
N ALA A 227 4.28 6.70 18.05
CA ALA A 227 3.05 6.79 18.80
C ALA A 227 2.83 5.60 19.75
N GLU A 228 3.29 4.43 19.36
CA GLU A 228 3.17 3.19 20.13
C GLU A 228 4.38 2.92 21.03
N ALA A 229 5.53 3.39 20.65
CA ALA A 229 6.85 3.35 21.32
C ALA A 229 6.91 2.52 22.64
N GLU A 230 6.67 1.19 22.55
CA GLU A 230 6.58 0.31 23.73
C GLU A 230 7.72 0.46 24.74
N SER A 231 8.93 0.73 24.27
CA SER A 231 10.09 0.91 25.13
C SER A 231 10.13 2.26 25.90
N GLU A 232 9.31 3.25 25.48
CA GLU A 232 9.30 4.60 26.04
C GLU A 232 7.97 4.98 26.69
N LEU A 233 6.85 4.53 26.13
CA LEU A 233 5.49 4.97 26.47
C LEU A 233 4.57 3.81 26.87
N VAL A 234 5.11 2.66 27.27
CA VAL A 234 4.38 1.41 27.60
C VAL A 234 3.69 0.83 26.36
N ALA A 235 2.60 1.44 25.88
CA ALA A 235 1.93 1.11 24.61
C ALA A 235 1.36 2.36 23.90
N GLY A 236 1.86 3.55 24.25
CA GLY A 236 1.42 4.80 23.65
C GLY A 236 -0.09 5.02 23.77
N PHE A 237 -0.75 5.40 22.69
CA PHE A 237 -2.20 5.66 22.67
C PHE A 237 -3.05 4.40 22.91
N HIS A 238 -2.49 3.20 22.72
CA HIS A 238 -3.15 1.91 22.98
C HIS A 238 -3.19 1.50 24.45
N THR A 239 -2.48 2.19 25.35
CA THR A 239 -2.23 1.73 26.73
C THR A 239 -3.49 1.35 27.47
N GLU A 240 -4.57 2.11 27.32
CA GLU A 240 -5.82 1.91 28.04
C GLU A 240 -6.85 1.11 27.24
N TYR A 241 -6.63 0.90 25.93
CA TYR A 241 -7.56 0.17 25.09
C TYR A 241 -7.41 -1.34 25.22
N SER A 242 -8.54 -2.04 25.34
CA SER A 242 -8.59 -3.52 25.44
C SER A 242 -9.69 -4.10 24.55
N GLY A 243 -9.66 -5.42 24.38
CA GLY A 243 -10.71 -6.17 23.70
C GLY A 243 -10.97 -5.73 22.26
N PHE A 244 -12.25 -5.57 21.92
CA PHE A 244 -12.68 -5.23 20.57
C PHE A 244 -12.21 -3.85 20.10
N ARG A 245 -12.12 -2.86 20.99
CA ARG A 245 -11.67 -1.51 20.62
C ARG A 245 -10.20 -1.47 20.22
N TRP A 246 -9.38 -2.23 20.88
CA TRP A 246 -7.98 -2.41 20.48
C TRP A 246 -7.89 -3.06 19.10
N LEU A 247 -8.74 -4.08 18.83
CA LEU A 247 -8.81 -4.74 17.53
C LEU A 247 -9.15 -3.75 16.39
N LEU A 248 -10.03 -2.79 16.64
CA LEU A 248 -10.40 -1.77 15.64
C LEU A 248 -9.19 -0.92 15.21
N PHE A 249 -8.36 -0.44 16.13
CA PHE A 249 -7.14 0.29 15.77
C PHE A 249 -6.19 -0.58 14.96
N PHE A 250 -6.00 -1.81 15.37
CA PHE A 250 -5.14 -2.76 14.68
C PHE A 250 -5.64 -3.06 13.25
N MET A 251 -6.95 -3.16 13.07
CA MET A 251 -7.55 -3.28 11.74
C MET A 251 -7.36 -2.03 10.88
N ALA A 252 -7.51 -0.84 11.47
CA ALA A 252 -7.27 0.42 10.77
C ALA A 252 -5.84 0.52 10.26
N GLU A 253 -4.87 0.13 11.08
CA GLU A 253 -3.44 0.12 10.73
C GLU A 253 -3.12 -0.80 9.54
N TYR A 254 -3.60 -2.05 9.55
CA TYR A 254 -3.40 -2.95 8.40
C TYR A 254 -4.19 -2.53 7.16
N GLY A 255 -5.37 -1.92 7.36
CA GLY A 255 -6.14 -1.31 6.29
C GLY A 255 -5.38 -0.17 5.63
N SER A 256 -4.81 0.74 6.41
CA SER A 256 -4.03 1.87 5.90
C SER A 256 -2.75 1.43 5.21
N MET A 257 -2.06 0.38 5.70
CA MET A 257 -0.89 -0.20 5.01
C MET A 257 -1.24 -0.68 3.61
N PHE A 258 -2.35 -1.39 3.44
CA PHE A 258 -2.80 -1.82 2.12
C PHE A 258 -3.22 -0.63 1.26
N ALA A 259 -4.00 0.32 1.79
CA ALA A 259 -4.47 1.49 1.06
C ALA A 259 -3.31 2.32 0.49
N VAL A 260 -2.29 2.61 1.31
CA VAL A 260 -1.08 3.34 0.88
C VAL A 260 -0.29 2.57 -0.17
N SER A 261 -0.13 1.25 0.01
CA SER A 261 0.54 0.39 -0.97
C SER A 261 -0.23 0.33 -2.28
N ALA A 262 -1.56 0.33 -2.22
CA ALA A 262 -2.44 0.36 -3.39
C ALA A 262 -2.37 1.70 -4.14
N ILE A 263 -2.27 2.84 -3.42
CA ILE A 263 -1.99 4.15 -4.02
C ILE A 263 -0.64 4.11 -4.75
N ALA A 264 0.41 3.62 -4.09
CA ALA A 264 1.74 3.48 -4.71
C ALA A 264 1.68 2.62 -5.98
N ALA A 265 0.95 1.50 -5.94
CA ALA A 265 0.76 0.62 -7.08
C ALA A 265 0.00 1.33 -8.22
N SER A 266 -1.08 2.05 -7.93
CA SER A 266 -1.89 2.75 -8.93
C SER A 266 -1.12 3.90 -9.59
N MET A 267 -0.40 4.69 -8.80
CA MET A 267 0.22 5.92 -9.28
C MET A 267 1.58 5.69 -9.94
N PHE A 268 2.34 4.69 -9.51
CA PHE A 268 3.73 4.49 -9.96
C PHE A 268 3.98 3.16 -10.65
N LEU A 269 3.25 2.09 -10.30
CA LEU A 269 3.52 0.72 -10.74
C LEU A 269 2.46 0.16 -11.70
N GLY A 270 1.68 1.03 -12.32
CA GLY A 270 0.69 0.65 -13.33
C GLY A 270 -0.54 -0.09 -12.81
N GLY A 271 -0.87 0.05 -11.51
CA GLY A 271 -2.11 -0.50 -10.92
C GLY A 271 -2.31 -1.98 -11.24
N TRP A 272 -3.42 -2.32 -11.89
CA TRP A 272 -3.76 -3.69 -12.29
C TRP A 272 -3.04 -4.20 -13.55
N ASN A 273 -2.30 -3.35 -14.27
CA ASN A 273 -1.58 -3.77 -15.48
C ASN A 273 -0.43 -4.72 -15.14
N THR A 274 -0.30 -5.81 -15.89
CA THR A 274 0.76 -6.80 -15.68
C THR A 274 2.18 -6.27 -15.94
N GLY A 275 2.31 -5.31 -16.85
CA GLY A 275 3.61 -4.83 -17.33
C GLY A 275 4.39 -5.84 -18.20
N LEU A 276 3.81 -6.99 -18.48
CA LEU A 276 4.40 -8.04 -19.32
C LEU A 276 3.81 -8.09 -20.72
N LEU A 277 2.59 -7.59 -20.88
CA LEU A 277 1.83 -7.64 -22.11
C LEU A 277 1.62 -6.23 -22.66
N PRO A 278 1.64 -6.03 -23.99
CA PRO A 278 1.47 -4.72 -24.62
C PRO A 278 0.01 -4.23 -24.64
N PHE A 279 -0.92 -5.03 -24.15
CA PHE A 279 -2.35 -4.76 -24.15
C PHE A 279 -2.97 -5.01 -22.78
N GLU A 280 -4.13 -4.44 -22.55
CA GLU A 280 -4.92 -4.67 -21.35
C GLU A 280 -5.63 -6.04 -21.42
N LEU A 281 -5.55 -6.81 -20.32
CA LEU A 281 -6.10 -8.17 -20.29
C LEU A 281 -7.62 -8.18 -20.42
N SER A 282 -8.33 -7.27 -19.77
CA SER A 282 -9.79 -7.20 -19.82
C SER A 282 -10.31 -7.01 -21.25
N ASP A 283 -9.70 -6.09 -22.02
CA ASP A 283 -10.10 -5.79 -23.39
C ASP A 283 -9.77 -6.93 -24.35
N GLN A 284 -8.64 -7.60 -24.14
CA GLN A 284 -8.24 -8.72 -24.98
C GLN A 284 -9.14 -9.96 -24.75
N PHE A 285 -9.43 -10.28 -23.50
CA PHE A 285 -10.34 -11.36 -23.17
C PHE A 285 -11.78 -11.08 -23.64
N GLN A 286 -12.20 -9.80 -23.61
CA GLN A 286 -13.48 -9.39 -24.16
C GLN A 286 -13.58 -9.66 -25.67
N LYS A 287 -12.49 -9.39 -26.41
CA LYS A 287 -12.44 -9.70 -27.86
C LYS A 287 -12.51 -11.20 -28.16
N TRP A 288 -11.99 -12.06 -27.28
CA TRP A 288 -11.96 -13.52 -27.47
C TRP A 288 -13.23 -14.22 -27.01
N MET A 289 -13.80 -13.82 -25.86
CA MET A 289 -14.88 -14.52 -25.19
C MET A 289 -16.13 -13.65 -24.98
N GLY A 290 -16.18 -12.44 -25.55
CA GLY A 290 -17.29 -11.51 -25.36
C GLY A 290 -17.41 -11.01 -23.90
N PRO A 291 -18.63 -10.72 -23.40
CA PRO A 291 -18.85 -10.16 -22.08
C PRO A 291 -18.29 -11.02 -20.93
N ALA A 292 -18.33 -12.35 -21.06
CA ALA A 292 -17.75 -13.27 -20.08
C ALA A 292 -16.23 -13.12 -20.00
N GLY A 293 -15.57 -12.89 -21.14
CA GLY A 293 -14.12 -12.62 -21.19
C GLY A 293 -13.74 -11.35 -20.46
N PHE A 294 -14.54 -10.29 -20.57
CA PHE A 294 -14.32 -9.05 -19.83
C PHE A 294 -14.32 -9.27 -18.30
N VAL A 295 -15.26 -10.07 -17.79
CA VAL A 295 -15.32 -10.40 -16.37
C VAL A 295 -14.08 -11.21 -15.93
N VAL A 296 -13.70 -12.22 -16.71
CA VAL A 296 -12.50 -13.03 -16.41
C VAL A 296 -11.23 -12.18 -16.44
N GLY A 297 -11.07 -11.33 -17.45
CA GLY A 297 -9.94 -10.40 -17.54
C GLY A 297 -9.86 -9.46 -16.35
N ASN A 298 -10.99 -8.90 -15.91
CA ASN A 298 -11.05 -8.06 -14.73
C ASN A 298 -10.74 -8.82 -13.42
N LEU A 299 -11.17 -10.06 -13.27
CA LEU A 299 -10.80 -10.88 -12.11
C LEU A 299 -9.29 -11.08 -12.03
N ILE A 300 -8.63 -11.31 -13.16
CA ILE A 300 -7.17 -11.42 -13.23
C ILE A 300 -6.54 -10.07 -12.85
N ASN A 301 -7.04 -8.96 -13.36
CA ASN A 301 -6.59 -7.62 -13.04
C ASN A 301 -6.69 -7.31 -11.53
N VAL A 302 -7.81 -7.69 -10.89
CA VAL A 302 -8.00 -7.58 -9.44
C VAL A 302 -6.92 -8.34 -8.67
N VAL A 303 -6.64 -9.59 -9.08
CA VAL A 303 -5.59 -10.40 -8.42
C VAL A 303 -4.22 -9.75 -8.57
N ILE A 304 -3.88 -9.23 -9.74
CA ILE A 304 -2.59 -8.55 -9.98
C ILE A 304 -2.48 -7.29 -9.11
N PHE A 305 -3.54 -6.50 -9.03
CA PHE A 305 -3.58 -5.31 -8.19
C PHE A 305 -3.37 -5.63 -6.71
N ILE A 306 -4.09 -6.64 -6.21
CA ILE A 306 -3.95 -7.13 -4.83
C ILE A 306 -2.52 -7.60 -4.57
N LEU A 307 -1.92 -8.36 -5.47
CA LEU A 307 -0.55 -8.86 -5.33
C LEU A 307 0.48 -7.71 -5.29
N LYS A 308 0.32 -6.66 -6.09
CA LYS A 308 1.18 -5.47 -6.04
C LYS A 308 1.01 -4.72 -4.72
N GLY A 309 -0.23 -4.52 -4.26
CA GLY A 309 -0.50 -3.95 -2.94
C GLY A 309 0.12 -4.78 -1.82
N TRP A 310 -0.03 -6.11 -1.87
CA TRP A 310 0.56 -7.02 -0.90
C TRP A 310 2.08 -7.02 -0.92
N LEU A 311 2.70 -6.83 -2.08
CA LEU A 311 4.15 -6.66 -2.19
C LEU A 311 4.63 -5.43 -1.42
N GLY A 312 3.93 -4.29 -1.56
CA GLY A 312 4.24 -3.08 -0.81
C GLY A 312 4.12 -3.28 0.71
N VAL A 313 3.03 -3.92 1.15
CA VAL A 313 2.85 -4.28 2.57
C VAL A 313 3.95 -5.22 3.06
N PHE A 314 4.34 -6.22 2.25
CA PHE A 314 5.44 -7.12 2.58
C PHE A 314 6.78 -6.38 2.77
N VAL A 315 7.07 -5.40 1.91
CA VAL A 315 8.28 -4.57 2.05
C VAL A 315 8.24 -3.77 3.35
N MET A 316 7.07 -3.18 3.71
CA MET A 316 6.91 -2.48 5.00
C MET A 316 7.14 -3.40 6.20
N MET A 317 6.60 -4.64 6.17
CA MET A 317 6.84 -5.64 7.21
C MET A 317 8.32 -6.03 7.30
N TRP A 318 8.99 -6.19 6.16
CA TRP A 318 10.41 -6.52 6.12
C TRP A 318 11.26 -5.39 6.72
N VAL A 319 10.97 -4.15 6.36
CA VAL A 319 11.63 -2.95 6.91
C VAL A 319 11.43 -2.87 8.43
N ARG A 320 10.23 -3.13 8.92
CA ARG A 320 9.92 -3.13 10.37
C ARG A 320 10.85 -4.03 11.19
N TRP A 321 11.16 -5.21 10.69
CA TRP A 321 11.95 -6.22 11.42
C TRP A 321 13.46 -6.14 11.15
N THR A 322 13.91 -5.26 10.27
CA THR A 322 15.32 -5.12 9.90
C THR A 322 15.94 -3.80 10.36
N LEU A 323 15.16 -2.72 10.44
CA LEU A 323 15.66 -1.41 10.81
C LEU A 323 15.35 -1.07 12.27
N PRO A 324 16.28 -0.37 12.98
CA PRO A 324 16.02 0.13 14.31
C PRO A 324 15.04 1.30 14.27
N ARG A 325 14.33 1.54 15.38
CA ARG A 325 13.44 2.70 15.53
C ARG A 325 14.24 4.00 15.64
N LEU A 326 13.72 5.05 15.00
CA LEU A 326 14.25 6.39 15.07
C LEU A 326 13.66 7.17 16.25
N ARG A 327 14.38 8.19 16.73
CA ARG A 327 13.86 9.13 17.72
C ARG A 327 13.02 10.21 17.04
N ILE A 328 12.10 10.83 17.79
CA ILE A 328 11.20 11.87 17.26
C ILE A 328 11.96 13.02 16.61
N ASP A 329 13.06 13.47 17.20
CA ASP A 329 13.88 14.57 16.68
C ASP A 329 14.47 14.20 15.30
N GLN A 330 14.95 12.97 15.16
CA GLN A 330 15.51 12.47 13.91
C GLN A 330 14.44 12.34 12.83
N VAL A 331 13.24 11.89 13.19
CA VAL A 331 12.11 11.74 12.27
C VAL A 331 11.65 13.11 11.78
N MET A 332 11.44 14.08 12.69
CA MET A 332 11.08 15.46 12.34
C MET A 332 12.14 16.11 11.44
N MET A 333 13.41 15.95 11.79
CA MET A 333 14.52 16.47 10.98
C MET A 333 14.55 15.82 9.58
N THR A 334 14.31 14.52 9.48
CA THR A 334 14.32 13.79 8.20
C THR A 334 13.23 14.31 7.26
N TYR A 335 12.02 14.50 7.75
CA TYR A 335 10.91 14.95 6.92
C TYR A 335 10.99 16.44 6.57
N LEU A 336 11.19 17.31 7.55
CA LEU A 336 11.16 18.75 7.33
C LEU A 336 12.44 19.30 6.69
N LYS A 337 13.61 18.82 7.14
CA LYS A 337 14.89 19.35 6.65
C LYS A 337 15.37 18.70 5.36
N TYR A 338 15.08 17.41 5.15
CA TYR A 338 15.58 16.69 3.97
C TYR A 338 14.48 16.35 2.96
N PHE A 339 13.40 15.69 3.36
CA PHE A 339 12.40 15.22 2.41
C PHE A 339 11.54 16.33 1.84
N LEU A 340 11.22 17.36 2.61
CA LEU A 340 10.43 18.48 2.10
C LEU A 340 11.19 19.25 1.00
N PRO A 341 12.45 19.66 1.13
CA PRO A 341 13.19 20.27 0.02
C PRO A 341 13.37 19.33 -1.18
N ILE A 342 13.65 18.04 -0.92
CA ILE A 342 13.79 17.04 -1.98
C ILE A 342 12.48 16.92 -2.76
N SER A 343 11.33 16.81 -2.09
CA SER A 343 10.03 16.70 -2.75
C SER A 343 9.70 17.96 -3.58
N CYS A 344 10.05 19.16 -3.09
CA CYS A 344 9.91 20.39 -3.86
C CYS A 344 10.80 20.40 -5.13
N VAL A 345 12.05 19.96 -5.02
CA VAL A 345 12.95 19.82 -6.18
C VAL A 345 12.40 18.80 -7.18
N LEU A 346 11.87 17.68 -6.72
CA LEU A 346 11.25 16.66 -7.58
C LEU A 346 10.02 17.22 -8.31
N LEU A 347 9.17 17.99 -7.63
CA LEU A 347 8.00 18.62 -8.22
C LEU A 347 8.37 19.64 -9.29
N VAL A 348 9.29 20.58 -8.99
CA VAL A 348 9.77 21.57 -9.96
C VAL A 348 10.48 20.87 -11.11
N GLY A 349 11.29 19.85 -10.79
CA GLY A 349 12.02 19.07 -11.78
C GLY A 349 11.11 18.37 -12.79
N VAL A 350 10.00 17.76 -12.34
CA VAL A 350 9.04 17.14 -13.29
C VAL A 350 8.33 18.18 -14.15
N CYS A 351 7.98 19.36 -13.61
CA CYS A 351 7.39 20.44 -14.40
C CYS A 351 8.33 20.90 -15.52
N VAL A 352 9.59 21.15 -15.18
CA VAL A 352 10.61 21.53 -16.17
C VAL A 352 10.83 20.40 -17.19
N TRP A 353 10.91 19.15 -16.72
CA TRP A 353 11.07 17.99 -17.60
C TRP A 353 9.94 17.84 -18.61
N GLN A 354 8.69 18.02 -18.20
CA GLN A 354 7.55 17.94 -19.10
C GLN A 354 7.61 19.04 -20.19
N VAL A 355 7.97 20.27 -19.83
CA VAL A 355 8.15 21.36 -20.81
C VAL A 355 9.30 21.04 -21.77
N VAL A 356 10.45 20.58 -21.28
CA VAL A 356 11.60 20.21 -22.11
C VAL A 356 11.27 19.00 -22.99
N ALA A 357 10.60 17.99 -22.44
CA ALA A 357 10.22 16.79 -23.19
C ALA A 357 9.26 17.09 -24.33
N THR A 358 8.29 18.00 -24.12
CA THR A 358 7.38 18.43 -25.19
C THR A 358 8.08 19.28 -26.26
N SER A 359 9.01 20.15 -25.88
CA SER A 359 9.75 20.99 -26.81
C SER A 359 10.80 20.23 -27.64
N LEU A 360 11.38 19.16 -27.08
CA LEU A 360 12.39 18.32 -27.73
C LEU A 360 11.85 17.04 -28.36
N SER A 361 10.53 16.84 -28.39
CA SER A 361 9.94 15.66 -29.02
C SER A 361 10.02 15.75 -30.54
N PHE A 362 10.88 14.91 -31.15
CA PHE A 362 10.93 14.71 -32.58
C PHE A 362 10.01 13.55 -32.97
N THR A 363 9.00 13.82 -33.79
CA THR A 363 8.19 12.78 -34.43
C THR A 363 8.93 12.28 -35.66
N SER A 364 9.55 11.10 -35.57
CA SER A 364 10.08 10.39 -36.72
C SER A 364 9.17 9.18 -37.02
N THR A 365 8.65 9.14 -38.24
CA THR A 365 7.99 7.96 -38.80
C THR A 365 9.07 6.94 -39.16
N VAL A 366 9.31 5.98 -38.28
CA VAL A 366 10.19 4.85 -38.60
C VAL A 366 9.30 3.68 -39.00
N SER A 367 9.23 3.44 -40.32
CA SER A 367 8.74 2.16 -40.83
C SER A 367 9.82 1.10 -40.60
N SER A 368 9.64 0.25 -39.59
CA SER A 368 10.55 -0.86 -39.35
C SER A 368 10.02 -2.12 -40.07
N PRO A 369 10.78 -2.70 -41.02
CA PRO A 369 10.35 -3.89 -41.75
C PRO A 369 10.39 -5.19 -40.92
N ILE A 370 10.73 -5.14 -39.64
CA ILE A 370 11.02 -6.34 -38.82
C ILE A 370 9.99 -6.57 -37.70
N LEU A 371 9.19 -5.57 -37.36
CA LEU A 371 8.16 -5.71 -36.32
C LEU A 371 6.80 -5.37 -36.91
N TRP A 372 5.83 -6.24 -36.70
CA TRP A 372 4.42 -6.19 -37.14
C TRP A 372 3.66 -4.96 -36.61
N TRP A 373 4.32 -3.82 -36.44
CA TRP A 373 3.76 -2.61 -35.90
C TRP A 373 4.21 -1.38 -36.74
N ASP A 374 3.32 -0.97 -37.61
CA ASP A 374 3.40 0.37 -38.21
C ASP A 374 2.90 1.39 -37.18
N GLY A 375 3.81 2.00 -36.45
CA GLY A 375 3.50 2.98 -35.43
C GLY A 375 4.48 4.17 -35.49
N MET A 376 3.97 5.38 -35.34
CA MET A 376 4.80 6.56 -35.12
C MET A 376 5.61 6.38 -33.83
N VAL A 377 6.92 6.26 -33.93
CA VAL A 377 7.81 6.27 -32.78
C VAL A 377 8.21 7.72 -32.50
N THR A 378 7.65 8.29 -31.45
CA THR A 378 8.09 9.58 -30.93
C THR A 378 9.33 9.40 -30.08
N ILE A 379 10.48 9.86 -30.56
CA ILE A 379 11.70 9.93 -29.77
C ILE A 379 11.61 11.18 -28.90
N SER A 380 11.35 10.99 -27.62
CA SER A 380 11.31 12.05 -26.61
C SER A 380 12.40 11.81 -25.56
N PRO A 381 12.82 12.82 -24.80
CA PRO A 381 13.74 12.64 -23.68
C PRO A 381 13.25 11.57 -22.67
N THR A 382 11.94 11.40 -22.54
CA THR A 382 11.33 10.36 -21.73
C THR A 382 11.60 8.95 -22.25
N THR A 383 11.61 8.75 -23.58
CA THR A 383 11.96 7.44 -24.18
C THR A 383 13.44 7.11 -23.99
N ILE A 384 14.31 8.10 -24.10
CA ILE A 384 15.76 7.94 -23.88
C ILE A 384 16.06 7.53 -22.44
N TRP A 385 15.31 8.04 -21.46
CA TRP A 385 15.48 7.67 -20.05
C TRP A 385 14.88 6.29 -19.71
N LYS A 386 13.71 5.97 -20.22
CA LYS A 386 12.97 4.72 -19.92
C LYS A 386 13.79 3.47 -20.25
N TYR A 387 14.35 3.39 -21.42
CA TYR A 387 15.03 2.17 -21.88
C TYR A 387 16.31 1.83 -21.11
N PRO A 388 17.27 2.76 -20.89
CA PRO A 388 18.46 2.46 -20.08
C PRO A 388 18.14 2.06 -18.64
N VAL A 389 17.19 2.71 -18.00
CA VAL A 389 16.79 2.39 -16.62
C VAL A 389 16.13 1.02 -16.55
N ALA A 390 15.22 0.71 -17.48
CA ALA A 390 14.59 -0.59 -17.56
C ALA A 390 15.63 -1.70 -17.83
N ILE A 391 16.55 -1.50 -18.77
CA ILE A 391 17.63 -2.45 -19.04
C ILE A 391 18.53 -2.63 -17.81
N PHE A 392 18.91 -1.53 -17.16
CA PHE A 392 19.74 -1.59 -15.96
C PHE A 392 19.07 -2.38 -14.83
N THR A 393 17.78 -2.14 -14.58
CA THR A 393 17.03 -2.86 -13.53
C THR A 393 16.90 -4.34 -13.83
N VAL A 394 16.62 -4.72 -15.08
CA VAL A 394 16.56 -6.13 -15.51
C VAL A 394 17.93 -6.79 -15.37
N VAL A 395 19.00 -6.16 -15.86
CA VAL A 395 20.37 -6.70 -15.75
C VAL A 395 20.79 -6.84 -14.29
N TRP A 396 20.44 -5.86 -13.45
CA TRP A 396 20.74 -5.91 -12.02
C TRP A 396 20.00 -7.06 -11.31
N LEU A 397 18.71 -7.25 -11.61
CA LEU A 397 17.91 -8.36 -11.08
C LEU A 397 18.44 -9.72 -11.54
N LEU A 398 18.78 -9.85 -12.82
CA LEU A 398 19.38 -11.09 -13.36
C LEU A 398 20.73 -11.39 -12.71
N ARG A 399 21.59 -10.39 -12.53
CA ARG A 399 22.89 -10.56 -11.84
C ARG A 399 22.70 -10.96 -10.37
N LYS A 400 21.74 -10.36 -9.64
CA LYS A 400 21.43 -10.78 -8.27
C LYS A 400 20.83 -12.18 -8.23
N GLY A 401 19.91 -12.51 -9.12
CA GLY A 401 19.33 -13.86 -9.23
C GLY A 401 20.41 -14.91 -9.52
N ALA A 402 21.29 -14.65 -10.47
CA ALA A 402 22.40 -15.53 -10.80
C ALA A 402 23.39 -15.70 -9.63
N LYS A 403 23.65 -14.63 -8.87
CA LYS A 403 24.51 -14.70 -7.67
C LYS A 403 23.87 -15.54 -6.57
N LEU A 404 22.56 -15.39 -6.32
CA LEU A 404 21.83 -16.21 -5.37
C LEU A 404 21.73 -17.68 -5.81
N TRP A 405 21.59 -17.94 -7.11
CA TRP A 405 21.62 -19.28 -7.67
C TRP A 405 22.99 -19.94 -7.45
N LYS A 406 24.07 -19.21 -7.73
CA LYS A 406 25.44 -19.70 -7.56
C LYS A 406 25.81 -19.99 -6.10
N THR A 407 25.35 -19.15 -5.16
CA THR A 407 25.55 -19.43 -3.72
C THR A 407 24.72 -20.62 -3.25
N ARG A 408 23.56 -20.88 -3.83
CA ARG A 408 22.73 -22.05 -3.51
C ARG A 408 23.31 -23.36 -4.08
N SER A 409 23.97 -23.30 -5.23
CA SER A 409 24.63 -24.45 -5.83
C SER A 409 26.00 -24.81 -5.20
N MET A 410 26.58 -23.89 -4.43
CA MET A 410 27.84 -24.12 -3.68
C MET A 410 27.60 -24.56 -2.22
N ALA A 411 26.36 -24.70 -1.77
CA ALA A 411 26.07 -25.29 -0.47
C ALA A 411 26.51 -26.77 -0.48
N PRO A 412 27.32 -27.22 0.49
CA PRO A 412 27.78 -28.61 0.51
C PRO A 412 26.58 -29.57 0.53
N PRO A 413 26.67 -30.70 -0.20
CA PRO A 413 25.59 -31.69 -0.22
C PRO A 413 25.39 -32.23 1.20
N GLY A 414 24.32 -31.90 1.85
CA GLY A 414 23.99 -32.26 3.25
C GLY A 414 23.31 -31.14 4.05
N VAL A 415 23.38 -29.89 3.60
CA VAL A 415 22.65 -28.75 4.21
C VAL A 415 21.40 -28.44 3.40
N THR A 416 20.69 -29.49 3.01
CA THR A 416 19.34 -29.36 2.45
C THR A 416 18.35 -29.50 3.60
N GLY A 417 17.93 -28.38 4.08
CA GLY A 417 16.89 -28.32 5.09
C GLY A 417 17.38 -27.60 6.34
N TRP A 418 16.69 -26.56 6.63
CA TRP A 418 16.68 -25.87 7.90
C TRP A 418 16.05 -26.80 8.97
N ALA A 419 16.64 -27.98 9.15
CA ALA A 419 16.36 -28.83 10.28
C ALA A 419 17.27 -28.34 11.41
N LEU A 420 16.80 -27.35 12.15
CA LEU A 420 17.28 -27.10 13.50
C LEU A 420 17.11 -28.42 14.26
N LYS A 421 18.22 -29.13 14.51
CA LYS A 421 18.22 -30.14 15.56
C LYS A 421 17.76 -29.45 16.85
N PRO A 422 16.72 -29.93 17.52
CA PRO A 422 16.39 -29.37 18.82
C PRO A 422 17.62 -29.46 19.71
N PRO A 423 17.93 -28.43 20.51
CA PRO A 423 19.03 -28.51 21.43
C PRO A 423 18.80 -29.76 22.34
N ALA A 424 19.81 -30.63 22.40
CA ALA A 424 19.77 -31.76 23.27
C ALA A 424 19.53 -31.25 24.69
N MET A 425 18.40 -31.62 25.29
CA MET A 425 18.17 -31.39 26.69
C MET A 425 19.29 -32.15 27.43
N ARG A 426 20.22 -31.40 27.99
CA ARG A 426 21.12 -31.96 28.99
C ARG A 426 20.26 -32.22 30.25
N GLY A 427 20.14 -33.50 30.62
CA GLY A 427 19.54 -33.95 31.86
C GLY A 427 20.32 -33.48 33.09
#